data_203cf79ad84c6470e620dd52b16a01b5
#
_entry.id   203cf79ad84c6470e620dd52b16a01b5
#
_cell.length_a   1.000
_cell.length_b   1.000
_cell.length_c   1.000
_cell.angle_alpha   90.00
_cell.angle_beta   90.00
_cell.angle_gamma   90.00
#
_symmetry.space_group_name_H-M   'P 1'
#
loop_
_entity.id
_entity.type
_entity.pdbx_description
1 polymer ?
#
loop_
_entity_poly.entity_id
_entity_poly.type
_entity_poly.pdbx_seq_one_letter_code
_entity_poly.pdbx_strand_id
1 'polypeptide(L)'
;MKKFILLVIVSVLFKNVNAQTPYTSAVDDRNVTILNGIVTKYAIENNKAFAGWYGLNHSSYKPDASTLNAMENAKGKVQFVIFGGTWCGDTQNILPKFFKLQELSGVPDNTISFFAVDRKKHTLGNLTDAFKITNVPTIIVMKDGKETGRVVEYGKTGKWDTELADLLK
;
A
#
# COMPACT_ATOMS: atom_id res chain seq x y z
N MET A 1 15.68 -26.95 -42.86
CA MET A 1 16.19 -25.58 -42.70
C MET A 1 15.08 -24.57 -42.34
N LYS A 2 13.89 -24.55 -42.99
CA LYS A 2 12.80 -23.59 -42.68
C LYS A 2 12.27 -23.67 -41.23
N LYS A 3 12.20 -24.87 -40.64
CA LYS A 3 11.74 -25.05 -39.24
C LYS A 3 12.73 -24.52 -38.19
N PHE A 4 14.04 -24.57 -38.49
CA PHE A 4 15.08 -24.07 -37.58
C PHE A 4 15.10 -22.52 -37.55
N ILE A 5 14.85 -21.88 -38.70
CA ILE A 5 14.78 -20.41 -38.79
C ILE A 5 13.57 -19.88 -38.00
N LEU A 6 12.43 -20.58 -38.04
CA LEU A 6 11.23 -20.17 -37.28
C LEU A 6 11.48 -20.23 -35.76
N LEU A 7 12.22 -21.23 -35.26
CA LEU A 7 12.53 -21.34 -33.84
C LEU A 7 13.47 -20.26 -33.35
N VAL A 8 14.43 -19.83 -34.17
CA VAL A 8 15.35 -18.73 -33.86
C VAL A 8 14.62 -17.39 -33.84
N ILE A 9 13.68 -17.14 -34.77
CA ILE A 9 12.88 -15.91 -34.81
C ILE A 9 12.00 -15.81 -33.55
N VAL A 10 11.34 -16.90 -33.12
CA VAL A 10 10.55 -16.92 -31.91
C VAL A 10 11.40 -16.66 -30.66
N SER A 11 12.62 -17.19 -30.58
CA SER A 11 13.51 -16.96 -29.43
C SER A 11 14.03 -15.53 -29.32
N VAL A 12 14.16 -14.81 -30.45
CA VAL A 12 14.59 -13.41 -30.48
C VAL A 12 13.46 -12.46 -30.05
N LEU A 13 12.21 -12.80 -30.36
CA LEU A 13 11.05 -11.98 -29.97
C LEU A 13 10.81 -11.94 -28.46
N PHE A 14 11.26 -12.95 -27.70
CA PHE A 14 11.12 -13.00 -26.24
C PHE A 14 12.21 -12.25 -25.47
N LYS A 15 13.25 -11.72 -26.10
CA LYS A 15 14.37 -11.08 -25.40
C LYS A 15 14.15 -9.61 -25.01
N ASN A 16 13.02 -8.98 -25.37
CA ASN A 16 12.78 -7.57 -25.13
C ASN A 16 11.51 -7.29 -24.29
N VAL A 17 11.08 -8.24 -23.45
CA VAL A 17 10.04 -7.93 -22.48
C VAL A 17 10.71 -7.27 -21.27
N ASN A 18 10.85 -5.95 -21.31
CA ASN A 18 11.15 -5.16 -20.13
C ASN A 18 9.88 -5.11 -19.27
N ALA A 19 9.78 -5.99 -18.28
CA ALA A 19 8.76 -5.86 -17.26
C ALA A 19 8.98 -4.53 -16.54
N GLN A 20 8.05 -3.60 -16.69
CA GLN A 20 8.10 -2.35 -15.93
C GLN A 20 7.89 -2.68 -14.45
N THR A 21 8.78 -2.18 -13.61
CA THR A 21 8.57 -2.27 -12.16
C THR A 21 7.33 -1.47 -11.79
N PRO A 22 6.44 -2.02 -10.94
CA PRO A 22 5.22 -1.33 -10.56
C PRO A 22 5.47 -0.07 -9.72
N TYR A 23 6.70 0.16 -9.27
CA TYR A 23 7.13 1.34 -8.52
C TYR A 23 8.58 1.70 -8.85
N THR A 24 8.93 2.94 -8.58
CA THR A 24 10.31 3.44 -8.58
C THR A 24 10.81 3.63 -7.15
N SER A 25 12.15 3.60 -6.98
CA SER A 25 12.81 3.88 -5.72
C SER A 25 13.92 4.89 -5.95
N ALA A 26 13.94 5.95 -5.18
CA ALA A 26 14.97 6.99 -5.24
C ALA A 26 15.35 7.43 -3.82
N VAL A 27 16.57 7.93 -3.66
CA VAL A 27 17.02 8.56 -2.41
C VAL A 27 16.98 10.07 -2.62
N ASP A 28 16.33 10.79 -1.71
CA ASP A 28 16.23 12.24 -1.78
C ASP A 28 17.47 12.95 -1.15
N ASP A 29 17.46 14.29 -1.20
CA ASP A 29 18.51 15.17 -0.66
C ASP A 29 18.70 15.05 0.86
N ARG A 30 17.72 14.47 1.56
CA ARG A 30 17.77 14.18 3.02
C ARG A 30 18.20 12.75 3.31
N ASN A 31 18.70 12.02 2.32
CA ASN A 31 19.11 10.61 2.42
C ASN A 31 17.95 9.68 2.82
N VAL A 32 16.72 10.01 2.41
CA VAL A 32 15.52 9.20 2.65
C VAL A 32 15.15 8.44 1.39
N THR A 33 14.97 7.12 1.52
CA THR A 33 14.47 6.28 0.41
C THR A 33 12.99 6.53 0.18
N ILE A 34 12.63 7.01 -1.00
CA ILE A 34 11.27 7.29 -1.42
C ILE A 34 10.84 6.25 -2.46
N LEU A 35 9.76 5.52 -2.18
CA LEU A 35 9.07 4.70 -3.17
C LEU A 35 7.96 5.54 -3.83
N ASN A 36 7.70 5.26 -5.12
CA ASN A 36 6.61 5.92 -5.87
C ASN A 36 5.99 4.91 -6.85
N GLY A 37 4.68 4.69 -6.74
CA GLY A 37 3.93 3.72 -7.56
C GLY A 37 3.18 2.69 -6.72
N ILE A 38 2.80 1.56 -7.35
CA ILE A 38 2.13 0.45 -6.66
C ILE A 38 3.16 -0.38 -5.89
N VAL A 39 3.00 -0.48 -4.59
CA VAL A 39 3.95 -1.15 -3.68
C VAL A 39 3.23 -2.23 -2.88
N THR A 40 3.84 -3.39 -2.75
CA THR A 40 3.37 -4.44 -1.85
C THR A 40 3.94 -4.24 -0.44
N LYS A 41 3.26 -4.75 0.60
CA LYS A 41 3.81 -4.75 1.96
C LYS A 41 5.20 -5.38 2.03
N TYR A 42 5.44 -6.44 1.28
CA TYR A 42 6.72 -7.16 1.24
C TYR A 42 7.88 -6.33 0.68
N ALA A 43 7.59 -5.40 -0.24
CA ALA A 43 8.60 -4.48 -0.76
C ALA A 43 9.07 -3.47 0.29
N ILE A 44 8.25 -3.17 1.30
CA ILE A 44 8.62 -2.32 2.43
C ILE A 44 9.28 -3.16 3.52
N GLU A 45 8.64 -4.24 3.93
CA GLU A 45 9.10 -5.13 5.01
C GLU A 45 10.51 -5.66 4.78
N ASN A 46 10.82 -6.09 3.52
CA ASN A 46 12.11 -6.67 3.18
C ASN A 46 13.17 -5.64 2.76
N ASN A 47 12.85 -4.34 2.79
CA ASN A 47 13.80 -3.30 2.42
C ASN A 47 14.54 -2.75 3.64
N LYS A 48 15.86 -2.88 3.65
CA LYS A 48 16.73 -2.41 4.74
C LYS A 48 16.56 -0.92 5.06
N ALA A 49 16.20 -0.09 4.06
CA ALA A 49 15.97 1.33 4.27
C ALA A 49 14.78 1.62 5.21
N PHE A 50 13.84 0.69 5.35
CA PHE A 50 12.64 0.84 6.16
C PHE A 50 12.67 0.02 7.46
N ALA A 51 13.71 -0.78 7.67
CA ALA A 51 13.85 -1.64 8.87
C ALA A 51 13.79 -0.86 10.19
N GLY A 52 14.25 0.38 10.21
CA GLY A 52 14.28 1.22 11.41
C GLY A 52 12.89 1.60 11.95
N TRP A 53 11.87 1.55 11.12
CA TRP A 53 10.50 1.91 11.55
C TRP A 53 9.47 0.81 11.30
N TYR A 54 9.63 -0.03 10.27
CA TYR A 54 8.61 -1.02 9.91
C TYR A 54 8.45 -2.08 10.99
N GLY A 55 9.53 -2.79 11.32
CA GLY A 55 9.48 -3.93 12.23
C GLY A 55 8.97 -3.57 13.64
N LEU A 56 9.45 -2.43 14.19
CA LEU A 56 9.04 -1.97 15.51
C LEU A 56 7.54 -1.61 15.54
N ASN A 57 7.08 -0.81 14.59
CA ASN A 57 5.67 -0.39 14.54
C ASN A 57 4.72 -1.55 14.25
N HIS A 58 5.15 -2.50 13.40
CA HIS A 58 4.38 -3.70 13.11
C HIS A 58 4.27 -4.61 14.34
N SER A 59 5.37 -4.93 15.00
CA SER A 59 5.40 -5.89 16.11
C SER A 59 4.78 -5.36 17.41
N SER A 60 4.88 -4.05 17.65
CA SER A 60 4.34 -3.42 18.87
C SER A 60 2.83 -3.20 18.81
N TYR A 61 2.21 -3.25 17.63
CA TYR A 61 0.79 -2.97 17.48
C TYR A 61 -0.08 -4.16 17.93
N LYS A 62 -1.05 -3.85 18.76
CA LYS A 62 -2.07 -4.79 19.27
C LYS A 62 -3.43 -4.11 19.08
N PRO A 63 -4.24 -4.53 18.08
CA PRO A 63 -5.59 -4.01 17.92
C PRO A 63 -6.45 -4.41 19.11
N ASP A 64 -7.42 -3.59 19.45
CA ASP A 64 -8.49 -4.01 20.34
C ASP A 64 -9.41 -5.04 19.64
N ALA A 65 -10.18 -5.79 20.45
CA ALA A 65 -11.05 -6.85 19.92
C ALA A 65 -12.14 -6.30 18.98
N SER A 66 -12.64 -5.10 19.20
CA SER A 66 -13.65 -4.47 18.35
C SER A 66 -13.10 -4.15 16.97
N THR A 67 -11.89 -3.57 16.92
CA THR A 67 -11.19 -3.26 15.68
C THR A 67 -10.85 -4.52 14.88
N LEU A 68 -10.33 -5.55 15.57
CA LEU A 68 -10.01 -6.83 14.93
C LEU A 68 -11.26 -7.50 14.35
N ASN A 69 -12.34 -7.60 15.13
CA ASN A 69 -13.61 -8.20 14.70
C ASN A 69 -14.23 -7.45 13.51
N ALA A 70 -14.16 -6.11 13.50
CA ALA A 70 -14.67 -5.32 12.38
C ALA A 70 -13.89 -5.64 11.09
N MET A 71 -12.58 -5.74 11.18
CA MET A 71 -11.71 -6.07 10.04
C MET A 71 -11.96 -7.51 9.55
N GLU A 72 -12.11 -8.49 10.45
CA GLU A 72 -12.48 -9.88 10.13
C GLU A 72 -13.82 -9.96 9.40
N ASN A 73 -14.83 -9.25 9.90
CA ASN A 73 -16.18 -9.21 9.31
C ASN A 73 -16.22 -8.52 7.93
N ALA A 74 -15.27 -7.65 7.64
CA ALA A 74 -15.14 -6.97 6.35
C ALA A 74 -14.49 -7.85 5.26
N LYS A 75 -13.90 -8.99 5.64
CA LYS A 75 -13.23 -9.92 4.72
C LYS A 75 -14.13 -10.33 3.57
N GLY A 76 -13.65 -10.14 2.34
CA GLY A 76 -14.39 -10.46 1.12
C GLY A 76 -15.53 -9.48 0.76
N LYS A 77 -15.76 -8.44 1.57
CA LYS A 77 -16.83 -7.46 1.34
C LYS A 77 -16.32 -6.10 0.90
N VAL A 78 -15.08 -5.78 1.21
CA VAL A 78 -14.46 -4.48 0.90
C VAL A 78 -13.05 -4.66 0.32
N GLN A 79 -12.56 -3.60 -0.32
CA GLN A 79 -11.17 -3.43 -0.70
C GLN A 79 -10.63 -2.17 -0.02
N PHE A 80 -9.32 -2.12 0.14
CA PHE A 80 -8.61 -0.97 0.70
C PHE A 80 -7.73 -0.33 -0.36
N VAL A 81 -7.87 0.98 -0.54
CA VAL A 81 -6.95 1.79 -1.34
C VAL A 81 -6.20 2.69 -0.38
N ILE A 82 -4.88 2.55 -0.34
CA ILE A 82 -4.03 3.25 0.61
C ILE A 82 -3.05 4.13 -0.17
N PHE A 83 -2.95 5.39 0.23
CA PHE A 83 -1.90 6.29 -0.22
C PHE A 83 -0.99 6.61 0.96
N GLY A 84 0.32 6.49 0.74
CA GLY A 84 1.30 6.74 1.81
C GLY A 84 2.67 7.12 1.27
N GLY A 85 3.42 7.92 2.03
CA GLY A 85 4.79 8.28 1.67
C GLY A 85 5.80 7.58 2.58
N THR A 86 6.76 6.85 2.04
CA THR A 86 7.83 6.22 2.85
C THR A 86 8.68 7.25 3.61
N TRP A 87 8.60 8.51 3.22
CA TRP A 87 9.22 9.69 3.84
C TRP A 87 8.39 10.33 4.96
N CYS A 88 7.10 9.95 5.08
CA CYS A 88 6.14 10.57 6.00
C CYS A 88 6.12 9.81 7.33
N GLY A 89 6.35 10.52 8.45
CA GLY A 89 6.37 9.92 9.78
C GLY A 89 5.04 9.23 10.17
N ASP A 90 3.90 9.82 9.79
CA ASP A 90 2.59 9.24 10.06
C ASP A 90 2.39 7.94 9.25
N THR A 91 2.82 7.92 7.98
CA THR A 91 2.83 6.68 7.18
C THR A 91 3.72 5.62 7.83
N GLN A 92 4.92 5.98 8.27
CA GLN A 92 5.86 5.06 8.93
C GLN A 92 5.29 4.48 10.23
N ASN A 93 4.44 5.24 10.91
CA ASN A 93 3.77 4.79 12.13
C ASN A 93 2.53 3.93 11.84
N ILE A 94 1.65 4.37 10.93
CA ILE A 94 0.32 3.77 10.71
C ILE A 94 0.37 2.57 9.78
N LEU A 95 1.12 2.65 8.68
CA LEU A 95 1.09 1.63 7.64
C LEU A 95 1.52 0.23 8.12
N PRO A 96 2.61 0.06 8.91
CA PRO A 96 2.96 -1.24 9.46
C PRO A 96 1.89 -1.80 10.39
N LYS A 97 1.24 -0.95 11.17
CA LYS A 97 0.14 -1.32 12.08
C LYS A 97 -1.10 -1.76 11.31
N PHE A 98 -1.42 -1.08 10.19
CA PHE A 98 -2.49 -1.50 9.29
C PHE A 98 -2.20 -2.90 8.71
N PHE A 99 -0.99 -3.15 8.24
CA PHE A 99 -0.61 -4.47 7.75
C PHE A 99 -0.63 -5.54 8.85
N LYS A 100 -0.26 -5.18 10.09
CA LYS A 100 -0.43 -6.08 11.24
C LYS A 100 -1.91 -6.41 11.51
N LEU A 101 -2.79 -5.42 11.46
CA LEU A 101 -4.23 -5.61 11.60
C LEU A 101 -4.78 -6.50 10.48
N GLN A 102 -4.37 -6.24 9.23
CA GLN A 102 -4.72 -7.04 8.07
C GLN A 102 -4.32 -8.52 8.23
N GLU A 103 -3.10 -8.79 8.70
CA GLU A 103 -2.61 -10.15 8.93
C GLU A 103 -3.39 -10.87 10.03
N LEU A 104 -3.60 -10.21 11.16
CA LEU A 104 -4.34 -10.79 12.29
C LEU A 104 -5.79 -11.09 11.93
N SER A 105 -6.44 -10.26 11.12
CA SER A 105 -7.81 -10.45 10.66
C SER A 105 -7.94 -11.45 9.50
N GLY A 106 -6.84 -11.83 8.86
CA GLY A 106 -6.85 -12.70 7.69
C GLY A 106 -7.51 -12.07 6.45
N VAL A 107 -7.53 -10.73 6.35
CA VAL A 107 -7.93 -10.00 5.13
C VAL A 107 -6.89 -10.29 4.05
N PRO A 108 -7.28 -10.75 2.84
CA PRO A 108 -6.34 -11.14 1.80
C PRO A 108 -5.54 -9.96 1.24
N ASP A 109 -4.25 -10.17 0.93
CA ASP A 109 -3.36 -9.14 0.36
C ASP A 109 -3.89 -8.55 -0.96
N ASN A 110 -4.58 -9.36 -1.78
CA ASN A 110 -5.13 -8.92 -3.07
C ASN A 110 -6.33 -7.98 -2.94
N THR A 111 -6.82 -7.73 -1.74
CA THR A 111 -7.87 -6.73 -1.46
C THR A 111 -7.28 -5.37 -1.09
N ILE A 112 -5.96 -5.23 -1.06
CA ILE A 112 -5.25 -4.02 -0.67
C ILE A 112 -4.44 -3.50 -1.85
N SER A 113 -4.68 -2.25 -2.23
CA SER A 113 -3.87 -1.52 -3.19
C SER A 113 -3.14 -0.39 -2.45
N PHE A 114 -1.82 -0.52 -2.28
CA PHE A 114 -1.01 0.53 -1.69
C PHE A 114 -0.25 1.30 -2.76
N PHE A 115 -0.49 2.61 -2.82
CA PHE A 115 0.17 3.57 -3.68
C PHE A 115 1.15 4.43 -2.86
N ALA A 116 2.43 4.20 -3.08
CA ALA A 116 3.46 5.08 -2.54
C ALA A 116 3.51 6.39 -3.33
N VAL A 117 3.66 7.51 -2.62
CA VAL A 117 3.71 8.85 -3.22
C VAL A 117 5.03 9.55 -2.91
N ASP A 118 5.43 10.46 -3.81
CA ASP A 118 6.55 11.37 -3.60
C ASP A 118 6.20 12.47 -2.57
N ARG A 119 7.18 13.36 -2.26
CA ARG A 119 6.96 14.46 -1.30
C ARG A 119 5.94 15.50 -1.75
N LYS A 120 5.64 15.57 -3.06
CA LYS A 120 4.57 16.42 -3.61
C LYS A 120 3.22 15.70 -3.63
N LYS A 121 3.19 14.47 -3.09
CA LYS A 121 2.03 13.56 -3.07
C LYS A 121 1.59 13.13 -4.49
N HIS A 122 2.52 13.06 -5.46
CA HIS A 122 2.24 12.49 -6.76
C HIS A 122 2.58 10.98 -6.75
N THR A 123 1.85 10.23 -7.57
CA THR A 123 2.12 8.82 -7.87
C THR A 123 1.76 8.55 -9.34
N LEU A 124 1.43 7.33 -9.71
CA LEU A 124 1.11 6.94 -11.08
C LEU A 124 -0.02 7.81 -11.67
N GLY A 125 0.26 8.45 -12.81
CA GLY A 125 -0.72 9.29 -13.51
C GLY A 125 -1.36 10.34 -12.58
N ASN A 126 -2.68 10.48 -12.64
CA ASN A 126 -3.45 11.43 -11.84
C ASN A 126 -4.19 10.77 -10.68
N LEU A 127 -3.69 9.65 -10.13
CA LEU A 127 -4.41 8.89 -9.10
C LEU A 127 -4.63 9.71 -7.83
N THR A 128 -3.65 10.48 -7.38
CA THR A 128 -3.81 11.32 -6.18
C THR A 128 -4.89 12.38 -6.35
N ASP A 129 -5.00 12.98 -7.53
CA ASP A 129 -6.05 13.95 -7.86
C ASP A 129 -7.42 13.26 -7.98
N ALA A 130 -7.48 12.11 -8.66
CA ALA A 130 -8.70 11.33 -8.85
C ALA A 130 -9.31 10.90 -7.50
N PHE A 131 -8.46 10.51 -6.54
CA PHE A 131 -8.87 10.15 -5.19
C PHE A 131 -8.87 11.34 -4.22
N LYS A 132 -8.57 12.55 -4.67
CA LYS A 132 -8.54 13.79 -3.87
C LYS A 132 -7.66 13.64 -2.62
N ILE A 133 -6.44 13.13 -2.81
CA ILE A 133 -5.48 12.89 -1.73
C ILE A 133 -4.81 14.21 -1.36
N THR A 134 -5.06 14.69 -0.16
CA THR A 134 -4.44 15.90 0.40
C THR A 134 -3.35 15.57 1.39
N ASN A 135 -3.52 14.52 2.18
CA ASN A 135 -2.61 14.09 3.24
C ASN A 135 -2.32 12.59 3.17
N VAL A 136 -1.20 12.17 3.76
CA VAL A 136 -0.79 10.76 3.82
C VAL A 136 -0.28 10.39 5.22
N PRO A 137 -0.63 9.16 5.71
CA PRO A 137 -1.39 8.16 4.98
C PRO A 137 -2.87 8.48 4.87
N THR A 138 -3.49 8.05 3.77
CA THR A 138 -4.95 7.99 3.63
C THR A 138 -5.34 6.54 3.35
N ILE A 139 -6.23 5.98 4.16
CA ILE A 139 -6.80 4.63 4.01
C ILE A 139 -8.25 4.78 3.57
N ILE A 140 -8.57 4.33 2.37
CA ILE A 140 -9.90 4.41 1.76
C ILE A 140 -10.54 3.02 1.78
N VAL A 141 -11.76 2.93 2.27
CA VAL A 141 -12.58 1.71 2.22
C VAL A 141 -13.44 1.77 0.96
N MET A 142 -13.33 0.74 0.11
CA MET A 142 -14.07 0.61 -1.13
C MET A 142 -15.02 -0.58 -1.05
N LYS A 143 -16.25 -0.39 -1.50
CA LYS A 143 -17.25 -1.46 -1.64
C LYS A 143 -17.95 -1.31 -2.98
N ASP A 144 -18.02 -2.39 -3.74
CA ASP A 144 -18.67 -2.43 -5.06
C ASP A 144 -18.18 -1.30 -6.00
N GLY A 145 -16.86 -1.04 -5.97
CA GLY A 145 -16.21 -0.01 -6.78
C GLY A 145 -16.44 1.43 -6.32
N LYS A 146 -17.08 1.65 -5.17
CA LYS A 146 -17.36 2.97 -4.60
C LYS A 146 -16.67 3.15 -3.26
N GLU A 147 -16.18 4.36 -3.01
CA GLU A 147 -15.70 4.72 -1.67
C GLU A 147 -16.86 4.80 -0.69
N THR A 148 -16.76 4.06 0.41
CA THR A 148 -17.73 4.13 1.53
C THR A 148 -17.24 5.06 2.65
N GLY A 149 -15.93 5.29 2.72
CA GLY A 149 -15.31 6.21 3.67
C GLY A 149 -13.80 6.13 3.65
N ARG A 150 -13.16 7.03 4.38
CA ARG A 150 -11.70 7.08 4.51
C ARG A 150 -11.24 7.55 5.87
N VAL A 151 -10.05 7.12 6.24
CA VAL A 151 -9.30 7.64 7.38
C VAL A 151 -8.07 8.35 6.83
N VAL A 152 -7.87 9.59 7.24
CA VAL A 152 -6.73 10.43 6.85
C VAL A 152 -5.83 10.60 8.06
N GLU A 153 -4.55 10.24 7.93
CA GLU A 153 -3.57 10.31 9.03
C GLU A 153 -4.09 9.55 10.26
N TYR A 154 -4.08 10.16 11.43
CA TYR A 154 -4.60 9.56 12.66
C TYR A 154 -6.13 9.60 12.80
N GLY A 155 -6.84 10.06 11.76
CA GLY A 155 -8.29 10.25 11.81
C GLY A 155 -8.68 11.54 12.54
N LYS A 156 -9.97 11.69 12.82
CA LYS A 156 -10.54 12.88 13.49
C LYS A 156 -10.32 12.86 15.00
N THR A 157 -10.22 11.67 15.58
CA THR A 157 -10.14 11.45 17.03
C THR A 157 -8.72 11.10 17.49
N GLY A 158 -7.79 10.96 16.58
CA GLY A 158 -6.45 10.44 16.84
C GLY A 158 -6.36 8.91 16.94
N LYS A 159 -7.47 8.19 16.67
CA LYS A 159 -7.58 6.74 16.74
C LYS A 159 -7.96 6.18 15.38
N TRP A 160 -6.99 6.19 14.46
CA TRP A 160 -7.19 5.81 13.07
C TRP A 160 -7.81 4.43 12.90
N ASP A 161 -7.43 3.47 13.73
CA ASP A 161 -7.87 2.08 13.68
C ASP A 161 -9.31 1.90 14.17
N THR A 162 -9.71 2.61 15.21
CA THR A 162 -11.11 2.66 15.68
C THR A 162 -12.02 3.31 14.62
N GLU A 163 -11.58 4.43 14.03
CA GLU A 163 -12.34 5.08 12.95
C GLU A 163 -12.43 4.20 11.71
N LEU A 164 -11.36 3.48 11.36
CA LEU A 164 -11.41 2.49 10.29
C LEU A 164 -12.43 1.38 10.60
N ALA A 165 -12.42 0.85 11.83
CA ALA A 165 -13.37 -0.17 12.26
C ALA A 165 -14.83 0.31 12.14
N ASP A 166 -15.10 1.59 12.45
CA ASP A 166 -16.44 2.16 12.30
C ASP A 166 -16.91 2.24 10.83
N LEU A 167 -15.98 2.46 9.89
CA LEU A 167 -16.29 2.43 8.45
C LEU A 167 -16.60 1.03 7.90
N LEU A 168 -16.25 -0.03 8.65
CA LEU A 168 -16.39 -1.42 8.24
C LEU A 168 -17.68 -2.08 8.77
N LYS A 169 -18.41 -1.40 9.62
CA LYS A 169 -19.72 -1.84 10.16
C LYS A 169 -20.84 -1.58 9.16
#